data_d7da90c883480b60461f676172756228
#
_entry.id   d7da90c883480b60461f676172756228
#
_cell.length_a   1.000
_cell.length_b   1.000
_cell.length_c   1.000
_cell.angle_alpha   90.00
_cell.angle_beta   90.00
_cell.angle_gamma   90.00
#
_symmetry.space_group_name_H-M   'P 1'
#
loop_
_entity.id
_entity.type
_entity.pdbx_description
1 polymer ?
#
loop_
_entity_poly.entity_id
_entity_poly.type
_entity_poly.pdbx_seq_one_letter_code
_entity_poly.pdbx_strand_id
1 'polypeptide(L)'
;MNPLKKIFQFYINSSIHVALAATALTWVTAEELQLESKSNVLGLVFCSTISAYNFIKYFGLAQIHHRNYTSQLKWIIWLSIVATAFSIWLCFSLAQSALFVMLVSGIICFLYAIPIGFRHQFLRGRNLRAVSGLKIFIIGLVWTLITVGLPLMDNLTSFGTTEFLYGLQRFVFILVLMLPFDIRDTAYDELKLATIPQILGLFWTKIAGAVGIGFVVWVSFSLQMQRLPVLTTNLLLLAALLYSNPRRSFNFSAFWVEALPMVWFVLLGLSQI
;
A
#
# COMPACT_ATOMS: atom_id res chain seq x y z
N MET A 1 13.58 26.55 8.62
CA MET A 1 12.54 25.51 8.73
C MET A 1 12.77 24.75 10.05
N ASN A 2 11.74 24.57 10.88
CA ASN A 2 11.84 23.90 12.18
C ASN A 2 12.42 22.46 11.98
N PRO A 3 13.41 22.02 12.78
CA PRO A 3 14.02 20.69 12.67
C PRO A 3 13.00 19.54 12.77
N LEU A 4 11.99 19.66 13.62
CA LEU A 4 10.90 18.68 13.71
C LEU A 4 10.14 18.52 12.40
N LYS A 5 9.88 19.63 11.68
CA LYS A 5 9.22 19.59 10.37
C LYS A 5 10.08 18.90 9.33
N LYS A 6 11.41 19.04 9.39
CA LYS A 6 12.35 18.34 8.48
C LYS A 6 12.33 16.84 8.73
N ILE A 7 12.36 16.42 10.00
CA ILE A 7 12.30 15.00 10.39
C ILE A 7 10.98 14.38 9.95
N PHE A 8 9.84 15.04 10.19
CA PHE A 8 8.53 14.57 9.77
C PHE A 8 8.43 14.45 8.25
N GLN A 9 8.91 15.44 7.50
CA GLN A 9 8.95 15.37 6.04
C GLN A 9 9.85 14.24 5.54
N PHE A 10 10.99 14.01 6.17
CA PHE A 10 11.86 12.88 5.84
C PHE A 10 11.11 11.56 6.06
N TYR A 11 10.48 11.37 7.22
CA TYR A 11 9.71 10.17 7.58
C TYR A 11 8.65 9.82 6.53
N ILE A 12 7.87 10.81 6.05
CA ILE A 12 6.85 10.59 5.02
C ILE A 12 7.49 10.38 3.63
N ASN A 13 8.46 11.22 3.26
CA ASN A 13 9.03 11.21 1.91
C ASN A 13 9.89 9.96 1.65
N SER A 14 10.55 9.42 2.69
CA SER A 14 11.36 8.19 2.61
C SER A 14 10.55 6.91 2.60
N SER A 15 9.22 7.00 2.59
CA SER A 15 8.29 5.87 2.59
C SER A 15 8.35 4.97 3.84
N ILE A 16 8.96 5.44 4.94
CA ILE A 16 8.97 4.71 6.22
C ILE A 16 7.54 4.52 6.74
N HIS A 17 6.69 5.56 6.65
CA HIS A 17 5.32 5.51 7.13
C HIS A 17 4.50 4.43 6.42
N VAL A 18 4.52 4.40 5.10
CA VAL A 18 3.81 3.39 4.30
C VAL A 18 4.37 1.99 4.53
N ALA A 19 5.68 1.86 4.76
CA ALA A 19 6.31 0.58 5.09
C ALA A 19 5.83 0.04 6.45
N LEU A 20 5.71 0.89 7.45
CA LEU A 20 5.12 0.52 8.75
C LEU A 20 3.64 0.10 8.59
N ALA A 21 2.87 0.79 7.76
CA ALA A 21 1.49 0.43 7.47
C ALA A 21 1.37 -0.96 6.81
N ALA A 22 2.22 -1.25 5.82
CA ALA A 22 2.25 -2.56 5.17
C ALA A 22 2.68 -3.68 6.15
N THR A 23 3.71 -3.43 6.96
CA THR A 23 4.19 -4.37 7.98
C THR A 23 3.11 -4.64 9.03
N ALA A 24 2.41 -3.60 9.48
CA ALA A 24 1.28 -3.73 10.41
C ALA A 24 0.18 -4.63 9.85
N LEU A 25 -0.21 -4.45 8.57
CA LEU A 25 -1.21 -5.32 7.93
C LEU A 25 -0.72 -6.76 7.75
N THR A 26 0.57 -6.96 7.51
CA THR A 26 1.16 -8.32 7.44
C THR A 26 1.07 -9.02 8.79
N TRP A 27 1.39 -8.31 9.87
CA TRP A 27 1.24 -8.84 11.22
C TRP A 27 -0.23 -9.14 11.56
N VAL A 28 -1.16 -8.21 11.23
CA VAL A 28 -2.61 -8.44 11.39
C VAL A 28 -3.05 -9.70 10.65
N THR A 29 -2.51 -9.97 9.46
CA THR A 29 -2.81 -11.21 8.74
C THR A 29 -2.32 -12.44 9.48
N ALA A 30 -1.08 -12.40 10.01
CA ALA A 30 -0.51 -13.52 10.74
C ALA A 30 -1.35 -13.84 12.00
N GLU A 31 -1.75 -12.84 12.76
CA GLU A 31 -2.55 -13.00 13.97
C GLU A 31 -3.97 -13.51 13.67
N GLU A 32 -4.68 -12.90 12.74
CA GLU A 32 -6.07 -13.28 12.43
C GLU A 32 -6.18 -14.68 11.78
N LEU A 33 -5.18 -15.11 11.03
CA LEU A 33 -5.12 -16.43 10.41
C LEU A 33 -4.29 -17.43 11.24
N GLN A 34 -3.88 -17.06 12.44
CA GLN A 34 -3.08 -17.90 13.35
C GLN A 34 -1.81 -18.48 12.69
N LEU A 35 -1.16 -17.66 11.84
CA LEU A 35 0.09 -18.02 11.21
C LEU A 35 1.27 -17.72 12.13
N GLU A 36 2.37 -18.44 11.95
CA GLU A 36 3.62 -18.07 12.62
C GLU A 36 4.09 -16.68 12.14
N SER A 37 4.13 -15.71 13.07
CA SER A 37 4.58 -14.35 12.77
C SER A 37 6.11 -14.29 12.74
N LYS A 38 6.69 -14.57 11.57
CA LYS A 38 8.14 -14.59 11.38
C LYS A 38 8.69 -13.18 11.26
N SER A 39 9.62 -12.81 12.13
CA SER A 39 10.32 -11.51 12.09
C SER A 39 10.98 -11.22 10.74
N ASN A 40 11.48 -12.27 10.06
CA ASN A 40 12.09 -12.14 8.73
C ASN A 40 11.07 -11.68 7.67
N VAL A 41 9.84 -12.20 7.71
CA VAL A 41 8.75 -11.79 6.81
C VAL A 41 8.37 -10.32 7.06
N LEU A 42 8.22 -9.92 8.33
CA LEU A 42 7.90 -8.55 8.69
C LEU A 42 9.01 -7.57 8.28
N GLY A 43 10.27 -7.93 8.55
CA GLY A 43 11.44 -7.15 8.12
C GLY A 43 11.54 -7.03 6.60
N LEU A 44 11.25 -8.12 5.88
CA LEU A 44 11.23 -8.12 4.42
C LEU A 44 10.14 -7.18 3.87
N VAL A 45 8.91 -7.27 4.39
CA VAL A 45 7.81 -6.39 3.98
C VAL A 45 8.18 -4.93 4.23
N PHE A 46 8.74 -4.61 5.38
CA PHE A 46 9.18 -3.26 5.71
C PHE A 46 10.22 -2.74 4.71
N CYS A 47 11.30 -3.48 4.51
CA CYS A 47 12.40 -3.05 3.65
C CYS A 47 12.03 -3.02 2.17
N SER A 48 11.31 -4.05 1.67
CA SER A 48 10.86 -4.11 0.28
C SER A 48 9.85 -3.01 -0.04
N THR A 49 8.99 -2.62 0.91
CA THR A 49 8.05 -1.51 0.74
C THR A 49 8.80 -0.18 0.62
N ILE A 50 9.81 0.10 1.46
CA ILE A 50 10.66 1.29 1.32
C ILE A 50 11.29 1.33 -0.07
N SER A 51 11.88 0.22 -0.50
CA SER A 51 12.57 0.10 -1.79
C SER A 51 11.63 0.35 -2.95
N ALA A 52 10.49 -0.35 -3.00
CA ALA A 52 9.52 -0.26 -4.08
C ALA A 52 8.88 1.15 -4.16
N TYR A 53 8.45 1.71 -3.03
CA TYR A 53 7.83 3.04 -3.03
C TYR A 53 8.81 4.14 -3.39
N ASN A 54 10.04 4.10 -2.88
CA ASN A 54 11.06 5.09 -3.24
C ASN A 54 11.47 4.94 -4.71
N PHE A 55 11.58 3.70 -5.22
CA PHE A 55 11.80 3.47 -6.64
C PHE A 55 10.69 4.11 -7.48
N ILE A 56 9.42 3.84 -7.19
CA ILE A 56 8.27 4.40 -7.94
C ILE A 56 8.22 5.93 -7.85
N LYS A 57 8.52 6.52 -6.68
CA LYS A 57 8.49 7.97 -6.47
C LYS A 57 9.62 8.71 -7.20
N TYR A 58 10.83 8.14 -7.19
CA TYR A 58 12.04 8.87 -7.57
C TYR A 58 12.67 8.40 -8.89
N PHE A 59 12.24 7.25 -9.46
CA PHE A 59 12.77 6.74 -10.72
C PHE A 59 12.61 7.75 -11.87
N GLY A 60 11.44 8.38 -11.99
CA GLY A 60 11.18 9.41 -13.01
C GLY A 60 12.01 10.69 -12.82
N LEU A 61 12.38 11.03 -11.60
CA LEU A 61 13.19 12.21 -11.29
C LEU A 61 14.67 12.01 -11.67
N ALA A 62 15.17 10.78 -11.64
CA ALA A 62 16.53 10.45 -12.06
C ALA A 62 16.75 10.67 -13.58
N GLN A 63 15.71 10.66 -14.38
CA GLN A 63 15.75 10.94 -15.82
C GLN A 63 15.82 12.43 -16.15
N ILE A 64 15.51 13.32 -15.20
CA ILE A 64 15.59 14.79 -15.40
C ILE A 64 17.01 15.21 -15.07
N HIS A 65 17.81 15.36 -16.13
CA HIS A 65 19.24 15.69 -16.13
C HIS A 65 19.62 16.89 -15.24
N HIS A 66 20.76 16.74 -14.51
CA HIS A 66 21.59 17.82 -13.92
C HIS A 66 21.03 18.62 -12.74
N ARG A 67 20.05 18.16 -11.98
CA ARG A 67 19.76 18.79 -10.68
C ARG A 67 20.66 18.19 -9.59
N ASN A 68 21.42 19.06 -8.91
CA ASN A 68 22.10 18.71 -7.67
C ASN A 68 21.07 18.14 -6.68
N TYR A 69 21.19 16.83 -6.37
CA TYR A 69 20.32 16.18 -5.40
C TYR A 69 20.39 16.93 -4.06
N THR A 70 19.22 17.27 -3.52
CA THR A 70 19.15 17.82 -2.16
C THR A 70 19.74 16.81 -1.17
N SER A 71 20.32 17.27 -0.07
CA SER A 71 20.85 16.36 0.97
C SER A 71 19.80 15.35 1.44
N GLN A 72 18.53 15.76 1.53
CA GLN A 72 17.43 14.87 1.90
C GLN A 72 17.23 13.73 0.88
N LEU A 73 17.31 14.00 -0.42
CA LEU A 73 17.17 12.97 -1.45
C LEU A 73 18.34 11.97 -1.42
N LYS A 74 19.55 12.43 -1.12
CA LYS A 74 20.71 11.54 -0.96
C LYS A 74 20.48 10.53 0.17
N TRP A 75 19.95 10.97 1.31
CA TRP A 75 19.62 10.09 2.43
C TRP A 75 18.51 9.10 2.09
N ILE A 76 17.49 9.51 1.32
CA ILE A 76 16.43 8.60 0.84
C ILE A 76 17.00 7.53 -0.10
N ILE A 77 17.91 7.90 -1.01
CA ILE A 77 18.57 6.95 -1.90
C ILE A 77 19.41 5.95 -1.09
N TRP A 78 20.22 6.42 -0.13
CA TRP A 78 21.00 5.53 0.74
C TRP A 78 20.10 4.58 1.53
N LEU A 79 19.03 5.07 2.14
CA LEU A 79 18.04 4.24 2.82
C LEU A 79 17.47 3.17 1.90
N SER A 80 17.15 3.54 0.66
CA SER A 80 16.59 2.60 -0.33
C SER A 80 17.60 1.52 -0.73
N ILE A 81 18.88 1.87 -0.91
CA ILE A 81 19.94 0.91 -1.21
C ILE A 81 20.10 -0.09 -0.06
N VAL A 82 20.19 0.41 1.18
CA VAL A 82 20.30 -0.44 2.37
C VAL A 82 19.08 -1.34 2.53
N ALA A 83 17.88 -0.78 2.37
CA ALA A 83 16.63 -1.53 2.46
C ALA A 83 16.55 -2.62 1.37
N THR A 84 16.99 -2.32 0.14
CA THR A 84 17.02 -3.31 -0.96
C THR A 84 18.03 -4.43 -0.66
N ALA A 85 19.24 -4.10 -0.21
CA ALA A 85 20.24 -5.11 0.15
C ALA A 85 19.75 -6.02 1.29
N PHE A 86 19.11 -5.43 2.30
CA PHE A 86 18.55 -6.20 3.41
C PHE A 86 17.35 -7.05 2.97
N SER A 87 16.50 -6.54 2.09
CA SER A 87 15.40 -7.34 1.48
C SER A 87 15.93 -8.56 0.73
N ILE A 88 16.98 -8.39 -0.08
CA ILE A 88 17.60 -9.50 -0.80
C ILE A 88 18.15 -10.54 0.19
N TRP A 89 18.82 -10.09 1.24
CA TRP A 89 19.33 -10.99 2.28
C TRP A 89 18.21 -11.76 2.98
N LEU A 90 17.10 -11.11 3.32
CA LEU A 90 15.94 -11.76 3.97
C LEU A 90 15.24 -12.77 3.05
N CYS A 91 15.30 -12.60 1.72
CA CYS A 91 14.74 -13.55 0.77
C CYS A 91 15.34 -14.96 0.91
N PHE A 92 16.59 -15.09 1.34
CA PHE A 92 17.21 -16.39 1.55
C PHE A 92 16.60 -17.22 2.69
N SER A 93 15.82 -16.60 3.58
CA SER A 93 15.13 -17.28 4.68
C SER A 93 13.68 -17.68 4.37
N LEU A 94 13.18 -17.34 3.16
CA LEU A 94 11.79 -17.58 2.78
C LEU A 94 11.58 -18.95 2.14
N ALA A 95 10.36 -19.46 2.25
CA ALA A 95 9.91 -20.60 1.44
C ALA A 95 9.87 -20.25 -0.06
N GLN A 96 10.07 -21.24 -0.93
CA GLN A 96 10.07 -21.02 -2.39
C GLN A 96 8.76 -20.41 -2.90
N SER A 97 7.62 -20.79 -2.33
CA SER A 97 6.30 -20.24 -2.64
C SER A 97 6.19 -18.75 -2.30
N ALA A 98 6.78 -18.34 -1.18
CA ALA A 98 6.83 -16.94 -0.76
C ALA A 98 7.76 -16.11 -1.66
N LEU A 99 8.90 -16.69 -2.10
CA LEU A 99 9.78 -16.06 -3.09
C LEU A 99 9.06 -15.80 -4.42
N PHE A 100 8.19 -16.71 -4.85
CA PHE A 100 7.38 -16.51 -6.06
C PHE A 100 6.43 -15.30 -5.90
N VAL A 101 5.77 -15.16 -4.75
CA VAL A 101 4.92 -13.98 -4.45
C VAL A 101 5.73 -12.69 -4.48
N MET A 102 6.93 -12.68 -3.89
CA MET A 102 7.85 -11.53 -3.93
C MET A 102 8.26 -11.18 -5.35
N LEU A 103 8.63 -12.18 -6.16
CA LEU A 103 9.02 -11.98 -7.56
C LEU A 103 7.88 -11.38 -8.39
N VAL A 104 6.67 -11.95 -8.28
CA VAL A 104 5.48 -11.45 -9.00
C VAL A 104 5.17 -10.00 -8.59
N SER A 105 5.19 -9.71 -7.28
CA SER A 105 4.96 -8.36 -6.77
C SER A 105 6.02 -7.37 -7.25
N GLY A 106 7.29 -7.78 -7.27
CA GLY A 106 8.40 -6.98 -7.79
C GLY A 106 8.26 -6.68 -9.28
N ILE A 107 7.89 -7.68 -10.10
CA ILE A 107 7.62 -7.50 -11.53
C ILE A 107 6.48 -6.50 -11.75
N ILE A 108 5.38 -6.64 -11.01
CA ILE A 108 4.24 -5.71 -11.11
C ILE A 108 4.66 -4.28 -10.77
N CYS A 109 5.41 -4.07 -9.67
CA CYS A 109 5.95 -2.77 -9.29
C CYS A 109 6.88 -2.17 -10.36
N PHE A 110 7.75 -3.01 -10.94
CA PHE A 110 8.68 -2.61 -12.00
C PHE A 110 7.92 -2.15 -13.26
N LEU A 111 6.98 -2.94 -13.74
CA LEU A 111 6.13 -2.61 -14.88
C LEU A 111 5.24 -1.37 -14.62
N TYR A 112 4.87 -1.15 -13.37
CA TYR A 112 4.11 0.04 -12.97
C TYR A 112 4.96 1.32 -13.05
N ALA A 113 6.24 1.24 -12.69
CA ALA A 113 7.14 2.40 -12.63
C ALA A 113 7.76 2.76 -13.99
N ILE A 114 8.15 1.75 -14.78
CA ILE A 114 8.93 1.95 -16.00
C ILE A 114 8.00 2.14 -17.21
N PRO A 115 8.27 3.14 -18.07
CA PRO A 115 7.56 3.28 -19.33
C PRO A 115 7.95 2.14 -20.27
N ILE A 116 6.98 1.26 -20.57
CA ILE A 116 7.19 0.12 -21.47
C ILE A 116 7.15 0.67 -22.91
N GLY A 117 8.33 0.81 -23.51
CA GLY A 117 8.52 1.31 -24.86
C GLY A 117 8.15 0.32 -25.97
N PHE A 118 7.11 -0.51 -25.80
CA PHE A 118 6.61 -1.33 -26.88
C PHE A 118 5.91 -0.49 -27.92
N ARG A 119 6.29 -0.63 -29.19
CA ARG A 119 5.78 0.04 -30.40
C ARG A 119 4.28 -0.17 -30.65
N HIS A 120 3.56 -0.84 -29.77
CA HIS A 120 2.13 -1.05 -29.89
C HIS A 120 1.35 0.21 -29.53
N GLN A 121 0.41 0.57 -30.38
CA GLN A 121 -0.43 1.78 -30.34
C GLN A 121 -1.13 2.04 -28.99
N PHE A 122 -1.29 1.01 -28.15
CA PHE A 122 -2.01 1.10 -26.88
C PHE A 122 -1.20 1.77 -25.74
N LEU A 123 0.12 1.64 -25.67
CA LEU A 123 0.92 2.16 -24.56
C LEU A 123 1.86 3.33 -24.92
N ARG A 124 2.15 3.59 -26.18
CA ARG A 124 2.96 4.73 -26.70
C ARG A 124 4.04 5.27 -25.74
N GLY A 125 4.85 4.39 -25.13
CA GLY A 125 5.87 4.76 -24.15
C GLY A 125 5.33 5.20 -22.78
N ARG A 126 4.07 4.85 -22.43
CA ARG A 126 3.47 5.10 -21.13
C ARG A 126 3.69 3.92 -20.20
N ASN A 127 3.94 4.18 -18.92
CA ASN A 127 3.95 3.16 -17.89
C ASN A 127 2.51 2.75 -17.50
N LEU A 128 2.35 1.63 -16.78
CA LEU A 128 1.04 1.17 -16.31
C LEU A 128 0.35 2.20 -15.39
N ARG A 129 1.11 3.06 -14.73
CA ARG A 129 0.58 4.17 -13.92
C ARG A 129 -0.24 5.17 -14.76
N ALA A 130 0.06 5.31 -16.05
CA ALA A 130 -0.65 6.20 -16.97
C ALA A 130 -1.89 5.56 -17.61
N VAL A 131 -2.15 4.28 -17.33
CA VAL A 131 -3.37 3.60 -17.79
C VAL A 131 -4.54 4.02 -16.90
N SER A 132 -5.54 4.60 -17.56
CA SER A 132 -6.76 5.10 -16.94
C SER A 132 -7.39 4.07 -15.97
N GLY A 133 -7.65 4.48 -14.73
CA GLY A 133 -8.35 3.68 -13.72
C GLY A 133 -7.60 2.48 -13.14
N LEU A 134 -6.47 2.06 -13.73
CA LEU A 134 -5.75 0.84 -13.32
C LEU A 134 -4.91 1.02 -12.06
N LYS A 135 -4.49 2.27 -11.75
CA LYS A 135 -3.59 2.62 -10.63
C LYS A 135 -4.02 1.99 -9.30
N ILE A 136 -5.26 2.19 -8.89
CA ILE A 136 -5.76 1.77 -7.58
C ILE A 136 -5.83 0.24 -7.46
N PHE A 137 -6.20 -0.45 -8.55
CA PHE A 137 -6.29 -1.91 -8.58
C PHE A 137 -4.90 -2.58 -8.52
N ILE A 138 -3.91 -2.02 -9.21
CA ILE A 138 -2.52 -2.51 -9.12
C ILE A 138 -1.98 -2.33 -7.70
N ILE A 139 -2.19 -1.16 -7.09
CA ILE A 139 -1.76 -0.91 -5.71
C ILE A 139 -2.47 -1.91 -4.77
N GLY A 140 -3.80 -2.06 -4.88
CA GLY A 140 -4.57 -3.01 -4.08
C GLY A 140 -4.06 -4.45 -4.23
N LEU A 141 -3.77 -4.88 -5.46
CA LEU A 141 -3.26 -6.21 -5.74
C LEU A 141 -1.88 -6.44 -5.10
N VAL A 142 -0.92 -5.53 -5.30
CA VAL A 142 0.43 -5.66 -4.74
C VAL A 142 0.39 -5.66 -3.21
N TRP A 143 -0.41 -4.78 -2.61
CA TRP A 143 -0.57 -4.76 -1.15
C TRP A 143 -1.18 -6.08 -0.64
N THR A 144 -2.18 -6.63 -1.32
CA THR A 144 -2.78 -7.92 -0.95
C THR A 144 -1.78 -9.05 -1.08
N LEU A 145 -1.02 -9.11 -2.18
CA LEU A 145 0.02 -10.12 -2.37
C LEU A 145 1.07 -10.07 -1.25
N ILE A 146 1.52 -8.87 -0.88
CA ILE A 146 2.57 -8.70 0.13
C ILE A 146 2.03 -8.88 1.56
N THR A 147 0.84 -8.35 1.87
CA THR A 147 0.34 -8.38 3.25
C THR A 147 -0.48 -9.62 3.60
N VAL A 148 -0.95 -10.39 2.60
CA VAL A 148 -1.70 -11.63 2.80
C VAL A 148 -1.02 -12.80 2.11
N GLY A 149 -0.73 -12.70 0.82
CA GLY A 149 -0.16 -13.78 0.04
C GLY A 149 1.21 -14.22 0.54
N LEU A 150 2.09 -13.26 0.84
CA LEU A 150 3.45 -13.56 1.30
C LEU A 150 3.47 -14.35 2.62
N PRO A 151 2.83 -13.91 3.73
CA PRO A 151 2.83 -14.67 4.97
C PRO A 151 2.13 -16.03 4.84
N LEU A 152 1.05 -16.16 4.05
CA LEU A 152 0.40 -17.44 3.79
C LEU A 152 1.35 -18.42 3.08
N MET A 153 2.02 -17.98 2.03
CA MET A 153 2.92 -18.83 1.26
C MET A 153 4.20 -19.17 2.03
N ASP A 154 4.67 -18.31 2.93
CA ASP A 154 5.84 -18.60 3.75
C ASP A 154 5.53 -19.60 4.87
N ASN A 155 4.28 -19.66 5.34
CA ASN A 155 3.81 -20.67 6.29
C ASN A 155 3.36 -21.97 5.60
N LEU A 156 3.49 -22.08 4.27
CA LEU A 156 3.10 -23.26 3.48
C LEU A 156 1.67 -23.74 3.75
N THR A 157 0.77 -22.82 4.07
CA THR A 157 -0.64 -23.12 4.29
C THR A 157 -1.35 -23.47 2.99
N SER A 158 -2.31 -24.39 3.06
CA SER A 158 -3.18 -24.66 1.92
C SER A 158 -4.04 -23.44 1.61
N PHE A 159 -4.13 -23.08 0.32
CA PHE A 159 -4.96 -21.97 -0.10
C PHE A 159 -6.40 -22.46 -0.29
N GLY A 160 -7.28 -22.08 0.63
CA GLY A 160 -8.69 -22.43 0.60
C GLY A 160 -9.61 -21.22 0.46
N THR A 161 -10.90 -21.44 0.70
CA THR A 161 -11.92 -20.38 0.61
C THR A 161 -11.71 -19.29 1.64
N THR A 162 -11.27 -19.64 2.85
CA THR A 162 -10.98 -18.69 3.94
C THR A 162 -9.88 -17.71 3.55
N GLU A 163 -8.75 -18.22 3.05
CA GLU A 163 -7.59 -17.42 2.64
C GLU A 163 -7.94 -16.53 1.43
N PHE A 164 -8.74 -17.07 0.50
CA PHE A 164 -9.23 -16.29 -0.63
C PHE A 164 -10.14 -15.13 -0.18
N LEU A 165 -11.11 -15.40 0.68
CA LEU A 165 -12.01 -14.37 1.22
C LEU A 165 -11.24 -13.33 2.04
N TYR A 166 -10.24 -13.74 2.81
CA TYR A 166 -9.37 -12.84 3.55
C TYR A 166 -8.56 -11.93 2.60
N GLY A 167 -8.00 -12.49 1.53
CA GLY A 167 -7.32 -11.73 0.48
C GLY A 167 -8.26 -10.75 -0.23
N LEU A 168 -9.48 -11.17 -0.55
CA LEU A 168 -10.49 -10.30 -1.17
C LEU A 168 -10.90 -9.15 -0.22
N GLN A 169 -11.12 -9.44 1.05
CA GLN A 169 -11.38 -8.44 2.07
C GLN A 169 -10.24 -7.40 2.14
N ARG A 170 -8.99 -7.87 2.17
CA ARG A 170 -7.81 -7.01 2.18
C ARG A 170 -7.71 -6.15 0.92
N PHE A 171 -7.95 -6.75 -0.23
CA PHE A 171 -7.95 -6.03 -1.50
C PHE A 171 -8.96 -4.88 -1.50
N VAL A 172 -10.21 -5.15 -1.11
CA VAL A 172 -11.24 -4.11 -1.04
C VAL A 172 -10.91 -3.05 0.02
N PHE A 173 -10.38 -3.46 1.19
CA PHE A 173 -9.92 -2.52 2.22
C PHE A 173 -8.88 -1.54 1.66
N ILE A 174 -7.87 -2.04 0.92
CA ILE A 174 -6.85 -1.17 0.30
C ILE A 174 -7.44 -0.28 -0.79
N LEU A 175 -8.36 -0.80 -1.62
CA LEU A 175 -9.04 0.05 -2.60
C LEU A 175 -9.73 1.24 -1.93
N VAL A 176 -10.46 1.00 -0.84
CA VAL A 176 -11.15 2.07 -0.10
C VAL A 176 -10.14 3.00 0.58
N LEU A 177 -9.05 2.45 1.15
CA LEU A 177 -7.98 3.23 1.76
C LEU A 177 -7.32 4.21 0.77
N MET A 178 -7.28 3.86 -0.52
CA MET A 178 -6.71 4.71 -1.58
C MET A 178 -7.67 5.81 -2.06
N LEU A 179 -8.99 5.69 -1.86
CA LEU A 179 -9.95 6.70 -2.33
C LEU A 179 -9.70 8.12 -1.79
N PRO A 180 -9.36 8.34 -0.51
CA PRO A 180 -8.98 9.66 -0.01
C PRO A 180 -7.79 10.29 -0.75
N PHE A 181 -6.83 9.47 -1.21
CA PHE A 181 -5.70 9.94 -2.01
C PHE A 181 -6.16 10.36 -3.41
N ASP A 182 -6.94 9.51 -4.09
CA ASP A 182 -7.46 9.81 -5.42
C ASP A 182 -8.40 11.03 -5.41
N ILE A 183 -9.22 11.21 -4.35
CA ILE A 183 -10.07 12.40 -4.19
C ILE A 183 -9.21 13.67 -4.04
N ARG A 184 -8.14 13.64 -3.24
CA ARG A 184 -7.21 14.76 -3.10
C ARG A 184 -6.54 15.09 -4.44
N ASP A 185 -6.07 14.06 -5.13
CA ASP A 185 -5.26 14.19 -6.34
C ASP A 185 -6.09 14.67 -7.54
N THR A 186 -7.44 14.61 -7.50
CA THR A 186 -8.31 15.16 -8.56
C THR A 186 -8.04 16.63 -8.90
N ALA A 187 -7.49 17.41 -7.96
CA ALA A 187 -7.13 18.82 -8.19
C ALA A 187 -5.85 18.97 -9.03
N TYR A 188 -5.02 17.94 -9.13
CA TYR A 188 -3.69 17.98 -9.74
C TYR A 188 -3.52 16.99 -10.89
N ASP A 189 -4.33 15.93 -10.91
CA ASP A 189 -4.25 14.87 -11.90
C ASP A 189 -4.83 15.33 -13.25
N GLU A 190 -4.14 14.99 -14.33
CA GLU A 190 -4.68 15.20 -15.68
C GLU A 190 -6.01 14.44 -15.84
N LEU A 191 -7.00 15.07 -16.51
CA LEU A 191 -8.32 14.45 -16.77
C LEU A 191 -8.23 13.09 -17.51
N LYS A 192 -7.10 12.84 -18.18
CA LYS A 192 -6.85 11.58 -18.91
C LYS A 192 -6.56 10.38 -18.02
N LEU A 193 -6.26 10.58 -16.72
CA LEU A 193 -5.97 9.48 -15.80
C LEU A 193 -7.22 8.69 -15.40
N ALA A 194 -8.41 9.28 -15.58
CA ALA A 194 -9.73 8.67 -15.30
C ALA A 194 -9.73 7.88 -13.98
N THR A 195 -9.30 8.55 -12.89
CA THR A 195 -9.40 7.99 -11.53
C THR A 195 -10.86 7.79 -11.14
N ILE A 196 -11.14 6.95 -10.15
CA ILE A 196 -12.52 6.69 -9.70
C ILE A 196 -13.29 7.99 -9.42
N PRO A 197 -12.72 8.99 -8.70
CA PRO A 197 -13.42 10.26 -8.50
C PRO A 197 -13.61 11.10 -9.76
N GLN A 198 -12.74 10.96 -10.76
CA GLN A 198 -12.90 11.64 -12.05
C GLN A 198 -14.02 11.03 -12.90
N ILE A 199 -14.23 9.70 -12.80
CA ILE A 199 -15.27 9.00 -13.55
C ILE A 199 -16.64 9.12 -12.88
N LEU A 200 -16.71 8.83 -11.58
CA LEU A 200 -17.97 8.75 -10.83
C LEU A 200 -18.39 10.08 -10.19
N GLY A 201 -17.46 11.02 -10.03
CA GLY A 201 -17.63 12.20 -9.19
C GLY A 201 -17.49 11.90 -7.70
N LEU A 202 -17.30 12.94 -6.89
CA LEU A 202 -17.00 12.82 -5.45
C LEU A 202 -18.09 12.09 -4.66
N PHE A 203 -19.36 12.39 -4.95
CA PHE A 203 -20.48 11.81 -4.22
C PHE A 203 -20.54 10.30 -4.38
N TRP A 204 -20.55 9.81 -5.62
CA TRP A 204 -20.62 8.39 -5.92
C TRP A 204 -19.37 7.62 -5.52
N THR A 205 -18.19 8.26 -5.56
CA THR A 205 -16.94 7.70 -5.03
C THR A 205 -17.05 7.42 -3.53
N LYS A 206 -17.62 8.36 -2.75
CA LYS A 206 -17.84 8.17 -1.31
C LYS A 206 -18.84 7.06 -1.02
N ILE A 207 -19.94 6.98 -1.81
CA ILE A 207 -20.89 5.89 -1.69
C ILE A 207 -20.25 4.54 -2.01
N ALA A 208 -19.51 4.44 -3.12
CA ALA A 208 -18.80 3.22 -3.48
C ALA A 208 -17.80 2.78 -2.38
N GLY A 209 -17.07 3.74 -1.79
CA GLY A 209 -16.20 3.47 -0.66
C GLY A 209 -16.95 3.01 0.59
N ALA A 210 -18.10 3.62 0.91
CA ALA A 210 -18.93 3.20 2.03
C ALA A 210 -19.49 1.77 1.84
N VAL A 211 -19.92 1.43 0.63
CA VAL A 211 -20.32 0.05 0.27
C VAL A 211 -19.16 -0.92 0.40
N GLY A 212 -17.96 -0.52 -0.07
CA GLY A 212 -16.73 -1.30 0.11
C GLY A 212 -16.39 -1.55 1.58
N ILE A 213 -16.54 -0.56 2.46
CA ILE A 213 -16.38 -0.71 3.91
C ILE A 213 -17.41 -1.70 4.46
N GLY A 214 -18.67 -1.59 4.07
CA GLY A 214 -19.71 -2.55 4.46
C GLY A 214 -19.35 -3.98 4.07
N PHE A 215 -18.83 -4.18 2.85
CA PHE A 215 -18.33 -5.46 2.39
C PHE A 215 -17.15 -5.97 3.25
N VAL A 216 -16.15 -5.12 3.52
CA VAL A 216 -15.00 -5.47 4.36
C VAL A 216 -15.45 -5.93 5.74
N VAL A 217 -16.36 -5.19 6.40
CA VAL A 217 -16.90 -5.55 7.71
C VAL A 217 -17.69 -6.87 7.66
N TRP A 218 -18.54 -7.03 6.66
CA TRP A 218 -19.33 -8.25 6.48
C TRP A 218 -18.43 -9.49 6.31
N VAL A 219 -17.44 -9.45 5.41
CA VAL A 219 -16.48 -10.56 5.22
C VAL A 219 -15.68 -10.82 6.49
N SER A 220 -15.19 -9.76 7.16
CA SER A 220 -14.42 -9.90 8.40
C SER A 220 -15.23 -10.63 9.49
N PHE A 221 -16.53 -10.34 9.61
CA PHE A 221 -17.38 -11.02 10.58
C PHE A 221 -17.71 -12.46 10.16
N SER A 222 -17.85 -12.71 8.87
CA SER A 222 -18.01 -14.08 8.34
C SER A 222 -16.77 -14.95 8.59
N LEU A 223 -15.60 -14.34 8.58
CA LEU A 223 -14.32 -14.97 8.92
C LEU A 223 -14.02 -15.00 10.42
N GLN A 224 -14.96 -14.56 11.27
CA GLN A 224 -14.83 -14.52 12.74
C GLN A 224 -13.65 -13.67 13.24
N MET A 225 -13.22 -12.69 12.47
CA MET A 225 -12.18 -11.74 12.88
C MET A 225 -12.59 -10.92 14.11
N GLN A 226 -11.62 -10.40 14.85
CA GLN A 226 -11.90 -9.63 16.06
C GLN A 226 -12.71 -8.37 15.77
N ARG A 227 -13.92 -8.29 16.35
CA ARG A 227 -14.92 -7.27 16.01
C ARG A 227 -14.48 -5.85 16.32
N LEU A 228 -13.87 -5.62 17.48
CA LEU A 228 -13.50 -4.27 17.91
C LEU A 228 -12.43 -3.61 17.00
N PRO A 229 -11.29 -4.25 16.70
CA PRO A 229 -10.31 -3.73 15.75
C PRO A 229 -10.89 -3.48 14.36
N VAL A 230 -11.67 -4.45 13.83
CA VAL A 230 -12.33 -4.34 12.53
C VAL A 230 -13.26 -3.14 12.47
N LEU A 231 -14.21 -3.03 13.42
CA LEU A 231 -15.19 -1.93 13.44
C LEU A 231 -14.53 -0.58 13.59
N THR A 232 -13.63 -0.45 14.57
CA THR A 232 -12.98 0.84 14.86
C THR A 232 -12.18 1.33 13.66
N THR A 233 -11.35 0.46 13.07
CA THR A 233 -10.53 0.85 11.90
C THR A 233 -11.40 1.22 10.71
N ASN A 234 -12.45 0.45 10.41
CA ASN A 234 -13.33 0.72 9.28
C ASN A 234 -14.23 1.95 9.51
N LEU A 235 -14.65 2.26 10.74
CA LEU A 235 -15.33 3.51 11.07
C LEU A 235 -14.41 4.73 10.90
N LEU A 236 -13.15 4.63 11.33
CA LEU A 236 -12.15 5.69 11.09
C LEU A 236 -11.88 5.87 9.60
N LEU A 237 -11.82 4.79 8.82
CA LEU A 237 -11.66 4.85 7.37
C LEU A 237 -12.89 5.51 6.72
N LEU A 238 -14.11 5.19 7.16
CA LEU A 238 -15.33 5.85 6.70
C LEU A 238 -15.32 7.34 7.02
N ALA A 239 -14.95 7.70 8.23
CA ALA A 239 -14.83 9.10 8.63
C ALA A 239 -13.79 9.85 7.77
N ALA A 240 -12.62 9.24 7.53
CA ALA A 240 -11.60 9.80 6.67
C ALA A 240 -12.08 9.98 5.22
N LEU A 241 -12.80 8.99 4.66
CA LEU A 241 -13.39 9.06 3.33
C LEU A 241 -14.43 10.18 3.21
N LEU A 242 -15.35 10.28 4.18
CA LEU A 242 -16.38 11.33 4.21
C LEU A 242 -15.78 12.72 4.34
N TYR A 243 -14.70 12.85 5.12
CA TYR A 243 -13.99 14.13 5.33
C TYR A 243 -13.10 14.52 4.14
N SER A 244 -12.80 13.58 3.21
CA SER A 244 -11.95 13.81 2.05
C SER A 244 -12.57 14.78 1.05
N ASN A 245 -11.75 15.70 0.53
CA ASN A 245 -12.09 16.59 -0.58
C ASN A 245 -10.80 17.04 -1.30
N PRO A 246 -10.88 17.59 -2.53
CA PRO A 246 -9.72 18.00 -3.33
C PRO A 246 -8.84 19.10 -2.71
N ARG A 247 -9.35 19.82 -1.71
CA ARG A 247 -8.63 20.92 -1.04
C ARG A 247 -7.89 20.47 0.22
N ARG A 248 -7.93 19.17 0.59
CA ARG A 248 -7.25 18.67 1.78
C ARG A 248 -5.74 18.67 1.63
N SER A 249 -5.06 18.90 2.76
CA SER A 249 -3.60 18.90 2.79
C SER A 249 -3.02 17.53 2.41
N PHE A 250 -1.85 17.53 1.85
CA PHE A 250 -1.08 16.31 1.56
C PHE A 250 -0.96 15.39 2.78
N ASN A 251 -0.69 15.97 3.95
CA ASN A 251 -0.51 15.20 5.19
C ASN A 251 -1.78 14.49 5.67
N PHE A 252 -2.97 14.93 5.25
CA PHE A 252 -4.20 14.24 5.63
C PHE A 252 -4.21 12.81 5.11
N SER A 253 -3.98 12.59 3.83
CA SER A 253 -3.94 11.24 3.26
C SER A 253 -2.61 10.53 3.55
N ALA A 254 -1.46 11.21 3.36
CA ALA A 254 -0.14 10.60 3.49
C ALA A 254 0.30 10.30 4.93
N PHE A 255 -0.42 10.77 5.95
CA PHE A 255 -0.13 10.45 7.34
C PHE A 255 -1.36 9.83 8.03
N TRP A 256 -2.49 10.54 8.11
CA TRP A 256 -3.64 10.07 8.90
C TRP A 256 -4.35 8.88 8.27
N VAL A 257 -4.60 8.90 6.95
CA VAL A 257 -5.26 7.78 6.27
C VAL A 257 -4.32 6.58 6.18
N GLU A 258 -3.07 6.80 5.82
CA GLU A 258 -2.07 5.74 5.71
C GLU A 258 -1.67 5.14 7.07
N ALA A 259 -2.00 5.80 8.22
CA ALA A 259 -1.83 5.26 9.56
C ALA A 259 -2.91 4.24 9.98
N LEU A 260 -4.05 4.16 9.29
CA LEU A 260 -5.16 3.28 9.71
C LEU A 260 -4.77 1.79 9.81
N PRO A 261 -3.92 1.23 8.95
CA PRO A 261 -3.35 -0.09 9.16
C PRO A 261 -2.60 -0.26 10.50
N MET A 262 -1.86 0.77 10.91
CA MET A 262 -1.14 0.74 12.20
C MET A 262 -2.12 0.85 13.38
N VAL A 263 -3.23 1.59 13.22
CA VAL A 263 -4.31 1.61 14.22
C VAL A 263 -4.92 0.22 14.36
N TRP A 264 -5.18 -0.48 13.25
CA TRP A 264 -5.69 -1.86 13.29
C TRP A 264 -4.74 -2.78 14.07
N PHE A 265 -3.44 -2.71 13.74
CA PHE A 265 -2.39 -3.47 14.44
C PHE A 265 -2.41 -3.22 15.96
N VAL A 266 -2.45 -1.95 16.39
CA VAL A 266 -2.44 -1.59 17.82
C VAL A 266 -3.70 -2.10 18.52
N LEU A 267 -4.87 -1.91 17.91
CA LEU A 267 -6.15 -2.36 18.50
C LEU A 267 -6.21 -3.89 18.61
N LEU A 268 -5.70 -4.62 17.61
CA LEU A 268 -5.66 -6.07 17.64
C LEU A 268 -4.70 -6.55 18.72
N GLY A 269 -3.51 -5.97 18.84
CA GLY A 269 -2.57 -6.33 19.92
C GLY A 269 -3.12 -6.04 21.31
N LEU A 270 -3.84 -4.93 21.50
CA LEU A 270 -4.49 -4.61 22.78
C LEU A 270 -5.66 -5.55 23.14
N SER A 271 -6.32 -6.13 22.15
CA SER A 271 -7.43 -7.05 22.38
C SER A 271 -6.99 -8.47 22.77
N GLN A 272 -5.69 -8.74 22.73
CA GLN A 272 -5.09 -10.03 23.13
C GLN A 272 -4.55 -10.03 24.58
N ILE A 273 -4.47 -8.84 25.21
CA ILE A 273 -4.07 -8.66 26.60
C ILE A 273 -5.29 -8.78 27.50
#